data_e5e8d034a8d5a82576ee63bbd157a3ab
#
_entry.id   e5e8d034a8d5a82576ee63bbd157a3ab
#
_cell.length_a   1.000
_cell.length_b   1.000
_cell.length_c   1.000
_cell.angle_alpha   90.00
_cell.angle_beta   90.00
_cell.angle_gamma   90.00
#
_symmetry.space_group_name_H-M   'P 1'
#
loop_
_entity.id
_entity.type
_entity.pdbx_description
1 polymer ?
#
loop_
_entity_poly.entity_id
_entity_poly.type
_entity_poly.pdbx_seq_one_letter_code
_entity_poly.pdbx_strand_id
1 'polypeptide(L)'
;MGSFALLTTLFSPFFGAIALIFVPNREALMVRMVAAASAGIALLASLYVFMSYDPNVGGFQMITHWPWSEELGIAFYIGVDGIGAPLVFASSILLFSGIFISWHIKDRTKEFYIFLLILAAATIGVFMSLDLFFLYFFYEMSVLPMYLLLGVWGSHTKGYLGMTDPEGVKLRDSVRFLFNFGANSKEYAAMKLTLFLSAGAVFALMGILLIYHFSPVQTFDILVLREQAKFDGMLADIIWLLIFFGFASIAPIWPLHSWSPVGHAAAPAATSMLHAGVLMKLGHFSIIRVAFEIMPETTQKLMPIAAVLCIFSIVYGGLVSYFAKDTKYVIGYSSSSHMGYIFLGMAALDYISLTGAVIYMFAHAMATGMLFAMAGWVYDQTHTRDIPSLGGLAQKM
;
A
#
# COMPACT_ATOMS: atom_id res chain seq x y z
N MET A 1 18.16 -9.65 -20.19
CA MET A 1 18.03 -10.32 -18.87
C MET A 1 17.23 -9.48 -17.88
N GLY A 2 17.44 -8.17 -17.77
CA GLY A 2 16.72 -7.31 -16.81
C GLY A 2 15.20 -7.29 -16.96
N SER A 3 14.69 -7.13 -18.17
CA SER A 3 13.23 -7.17 -18.43
C SER A 3 12.59 -8.52 -18.07
N PHE A 4 13.31 -9.63 -18.28
CA PHE A 4 12.85 -10.95 -17.86
C PHE A 4 12.80 -11.07 -16.33
N ALA A 5 13.79 -10.54 -15.61
CA ALA A 5 13.76 -10.53 -14.15
C ALA A 5 12.61 -9.68 -13.61
N LEU A 6 12.30 -8.52 -14.25
CA LEU A 6 11.18 -7.69 -13.90
C LEU A 6 9.84 -8.43 -14.06
N LEU A 7 9.64 -9.08 -15.20
CA LEU A 7 8.48 -9.94 -15.46
C LEU A 7 8.39 -11.10 -14.46
N THR A 8 9.52 -11.74 -14.14
CA THR A 8 9.59 -12.82 -13.16
C THR A 8 9.16 -12.34 -11.78
N THR A 9 9.58 -11.14 -11.36
CA THR A 9 9.20 -10.55 -10.09
C THR A 9 7.69 -10.35 -10.00
N LEU A 10 7.07 -9.87 -11.07
CA LEU A 10 5.61 -9.64 -11.12
C LEU A 10 4.82 -10.94 -11.19
N PHE A 11 5.21 -11.83 -12.09
CA PHE A 11 4.39 -13.00 -12.41
C PHE A 11 4.64 -14.21 -11.51
N SER A 12 5.79 -14.32 -10.82
CA SER A 12 6.02 -15.48 -9.96
C SER A 12 5.00 -15.60 -8.83
N PRO A 13 4.56 -14.53 -8.12
CA PRO A 13 3.49 -14.65 -7.14
C PRO A 13 2.14 -14.99 -7.77
N PHE A 14 1.82 -14.47 -8.98
CA PHE A 14 0.61 -14.85 -9.70
C PHE A 14 0.61 -16.34 -10.07
N PHE A 15 1.70 -16.83 -10.63
CA PHE A 15 1.82 -18.25 -10.97
C PHE A 15 1.80 -19.13 -9.72
N GLY A 16 2.39 -18.66 -8.61
CA GLY A 16 2.27 -19.31 -7.30
C GLY A 16 0.82 -19.41 -6.84
N ALA A 17 0.06 -18.34 -6.95
CA ALA A 17 -1.37 -18.32 -6.59
C ALA A 17 -2.18 -19.28 -7.48
N ILE A 18 -1.92 -19.31 -8.78
CA ILE A 18 -2.55 -20.25 -9.72
C ILE A 18 -2.15 -21.69 -9.39
N ALA A 19 -0.87 -21.97 -9.14
CA ALA A 19 -0.40 -23.29 -8.79
C ALA A 19 -1.07 -23.82 -7.50
N LEU A 20 -1.28 -22.94 -6.52
CA LEU A 20 -1.98 -23.30 -5.28
C LEU A 20 -3.43 -23.77 -5.51
N ILE A 21 -4.10 -23.32 -6.57
CA ILE A 21 -5.47 -23.78 -6.89
C ILE A 21 -5.49 -25.30 -7.08
N PHE A 22 -4.44 -25.85 -7.68
CA PHE A 22 -4.31 -27.28 -7.99
C PHE A 22 -3.76 -28.13 -6.83
N VAL A 23 -3.22 -27.50 -5.77
CA VAL A 23 -2.75 -28.22 -4.57
C VAL A 23 -3.95 -28.66 -3.72
N PRO A 24 -4.03 -29.93 -3.28
CA PRO A 24 -5.11 -30.36 -2.39
C PRO A 24 -5.12 -29.62 -1.06
N ASN A 25 -6.30 -29.30 -0.52
CA ASN A 25 -6.44 -28.56 0.76
C ASN A 25 -5.84 -29.31 1.96
N ARG A 26 -5.71 -30.63 1.87
CA ARG A 26 -5.14 -31.48 2.95
C ARG A 26 -3.62 -31.33 3.09
N GLU A 27 -2.95 -30.86 2.03
CA GLU A 27 -1.48 -30.77 1.94
C GLU A 27 -0.98 -29.37 2.38
N ALA A 28 -1.25 -28.99 3.64
CA ALA A 28 -0.90 -27.64 4.14
C ALA A 28 0.60 -27.32 4.03
N LEU A 29 1.48 -28.32 4.18
CA LEU A 29 2.92 -28.13 4.00
C LEU A 29 3.25 -27.81 2.53
N MET A 30 2.67 -28.55 1.59
CA MET A 30 2.88 -28.30 0.16
C MET A 30 2.39 -26.91 -0.24
N VAL A 31 1.23 -26.47 0.29
CA VAL A 31 0.71 -25.10 0.08
C VAL A 31 1.74 -24.06 0.53
N ARG A 32 2.29 -24.21 1.74
CA ARG A 32 3.30 -23.26 2.29
C ARG A 32 4.59 -23.28 1.48
N MET A 33 5.05 -24.45 1.05
CA MET A 33 6.27 -24.59 0.24
C MET A 33 6.12 -23.95 -1.15
N VAL A 34 4.97 -24.13 -1.81
CA VAL A 34 4.69 -23.49 -3.11
C VAL A 34 4.64 -21.97 -2.96
N ALA A 35 3.96 -21.46 -1.92
CA ALA A 35 3.93 -20.04 -1.63
C ALA A 35 5.33 -19.47 -1.35
N ALA A 36 6.13 -20.16 -0.50
CA ALA A 36 7.50 -19.75 -0.16
C ALA A 36 8.44 -19.79 -1.38
N ALA A 37 8.34 -20.81 -2.23
CA ALA A 37 9.14 -20.91 -3.45
C ALA A 37 8.80 -19.78 -4.43
N SER A 38 7.51 -19.51 -4.64
CA SER A 38 7.04 -18.42 -5.50
C SER A 38 7.52 -17.05 -5.02
N ALA A 39 7.37 -16.77 -3.72
CA ALA A 39 7.86 -15.52 -3.13
C ALA A 39 9.40 -15.44 -3.11
N GLY A 40 10.10 -16.57 -2.94
CA GLY A 40 11.55 -16.64 -3.03
C GLY A 40 12.06 -16.32 -4.43
N ILE A 41 11.38 -16.81 -5.49
CA ILE A 41 11.68 -16.44 -6.87
C ILE A 41 11.47 -14.94 -7.10
N ALA A 42 10.35 -14.39 -6.61
CA ALA A 42 10.10 -12.95 -6.69
C ALA A 42 11.18 -12.13 -5.97
N LEU A 43 11.61 -12.58 -4.78
CA LEU A 43 12.65 -11.90 -4.00
C LEU A 43 13.99 -11.92 -4.73
N LEU A 44 14.42 -13.05 -5.26
CA LEU A 44 15.69 -13.14 -5.99
C LEU A 44 15.67 -12.34 -7.30
N ALA A 45 14.56 -12.38 -8.02
CA ALA A 45 14.37 -11.60 -9.24
C ALA A 45 14.36 -10.10 -8.95
N SER A 46 13.64 -9.64 -7.89
CA SER A 46 13.62 -8.23 -7.50
C SER A 46 14.96 -7.73 -6.97
N LEU A 47 15.73 -8.57 -6.25
CA LEU A 47 17.09 -8.26 -5.85
C LEU A 47 17.98 -8.06 -7.08
N TYR A 48 17.87 -8.92 -8.08
CA TYR A 48 18.59 -8.76 -9.34
C TYR A 48 18.20 -7.45 -10.05
N VAL A 49 16.90 -7.12 -10.11
CA VAL A 49 16.41 -5.85 -10.68
C VAL A 49 17.03 -4.66 -9.93
N PHE A 50 16.99 -4.67 -8.59
CA PHE A 50 17.53 -3.60 -7.77
C PHE A 50 19.04 -3.42 -7.95
N MET A 51 19.79 -4.51 -7.99
CA MET A 51 21.26 -4.48 -8.16
C MET A 51 21.69 -4.13 -9.59
N SER A 52 20.86 -4.41 -10.58
CA SER A 52 21.17 -4.15 -12.00
C SER A 52 20.70 -2.79 -12.50
N TYR A 53 19.96 -2.04 -11.69
CA TYR A 53 19.59 -0.67 -12.02
C TYR A 53 20.84 0.23 -11.99
N ASP A 54 21.11 0.91 -13.11
CA ASP A 54 22.25 1.84 -13.20
C ASP A 54 21.79 3.28 -12.91
N PRO A 55 22.15 3.84 -11.74
CA PRO A 55 21.77 5.20 -11.39
C PRO A 55 22.47 6.27 -12.24
N ASN A 56 23.58 5.95 -12.92
CA ASN A 56 24.29 6.91 -13.77
C ASN A 56 23.57 7.12 -15.12
N VAL A 57 22.88 6.09 -15.61
CA VAL A 57 22.04 6.19 -16.80
C VAL A 57 20.72 6.90 -16.46
N GLY A 58 20.19 6.63 -15.27
CA GLY A 58 18.91 7.19 -14.80
C GLY A 58 17.72 6.73 -15.63
N GLY A 59 16.58 7.41 -15.44
CA GLY A 59 15.35 7.14 -16.18
C GLY A 59 14.77 5.74 -15.95
N PHE A 60 13.88 5.32 -16.85
CA PHE A 60 13.28 3.99 -16.78
C PHE A 60 14.13 2.95 -17.47
N GLN A 61 14.39 1.84 -16.79
CA GLN A 61 15.20 0.73 -17.27
C GLN A 61 14.40 -0.57 -17.22
N MET A 62 14.93 -1.62 -17.89
CA MET A 62 14.33 -2.97 -17.94
C MET A 62 12.92 -2.95 -18.52
N ILE A 63 12.69 -2.10 -19.48
CA ILE A 63 11.40 -1.81 -20.09
C ILE A 63 10.85 -3.06 -20.81
N THR A 64 9.54 -3.28 -20.65
CA THR A 64 8.73 -4.20 -21.45
C THR A 64 7.47 -3.46 -21.90
N HIS A 65 7.20 -3.44 -23.19
CA HIS A 65 6.06 -2.77 -23.79
C HIS A 65 5.33 -3.74 -24.73
N TRP A 66 4.10 -4.11 -24.37
CA TRP A 66 3.23 -4.96 -25.18
C TRP A 66 1.92 -4.23 -25.42
N PRO A 67 1.58 -3.86 -26.67
CA PRO A 67 0.28 -3.27 -26.99
C PRO A 67 -0.86 -4.21 -26.55
N TRP A 68 -1.82 -3.67 -25.80
CA TRP A 68 -3.02 -4.39 -25.37
C TRP A 68 -4.23 -4.00 -26.20
N SER A 69 -4.50 -2.69 -26.31
CA SER A 69 -5.54 -2.13 -27.16
C SER A 69 -4.99 -0.86 -27.82
N GLU A 70 -4.64 -0.98 -29.09
CA GLU A 70 -4.12 0.17 -29.87
C GLU A 70 -5.17 1.27 -30.04
N GLU A 71 -6.46 0.90 -30.19
CA GLU A 71 -7.57 1.86 -30.33
C GLU A 71 -7.76 2.73 -29.10
N LEU A 72 -7.51 2.20 -27.91
CA LEU A 72 -7.62 2.91 -26.64
C LEU A 72 -6.28 3.48 -26.17
N GLY A 73 -5.18 3.18 -26.85
CA GLY A 73 -3.84 3.58 -26.41
C GLY A 73 -3.42 2.94 -25.09
N ILE A 74 -3.86 1.68 -24.83
CA ILE A 74 -3.53 0.89 -23.65
C ILE A 74 -2.42 -0.10 -24.00
N ALA A 75 -1.36 -0.14 -23.18
CA ALA A 75 -0.30 -1.10 -23.31
C ALA A 75 0.08 -1.71 -21.95
N PHE A 76 0.37 -3.01 -21.93
CA PHE A 76 1.11 -3.57 -20.80
C PHE A 76 2.53 -3.03 -20.85
N TYR A 77 2.72 -1.92 -20.19
CA TYR A 77 3.95 -1.15 -20.20
C TYR A 77 4.52 -1.08 -18.80
N ILE A 78 5.62 -1.76 -18.57
CA ILE A 78 6.29 -1.83 -17.29
C ILE A 78 7.77 -1.47 -17.43
N GLY A 79 8.31 -0.89 -16.38
CA GLY A 79 9.71 -0.53 -16.24
C GLY A 79 9.99 -0.09 -14.81
N VAL A 80 11.24 0.10 -14.46
CA VAL A 80 11.64 0.60 -13.14
C VAL A 80 12.61 1.74 -13.27
N ASP A 81 12.53 2.67 -12.35
CA ASP A 81 13.46 3.77 -12.15
C ASP A 81 14.04 3.72 -10.73
N GLY A 82 14.76 4.74 -10.32
CA GLY A 82 15.32 4.87 -8.97
C GLY A 82 14.29 4.94 -7.85
N ILE A 83 13.01 5.19 -8.16
CA ILE A 83 11.89 5.16 -7.19
C ILE A 83 11.25 3.78 -7.15
N GLY A 84 10.95 3.20 -8.32
CA GLY A 84 10.25 1.93 -8.44
C GLY A 84 11.10 0.73 -7.99
N ALA A 85 12.37 0.66 -8.39
CA ALA A 85 13.24 -0.49 -8.11
C ALA A 85 13.37 -0.83 -6.61
N PRO A 86 13.65 0.12 -5.69
CA PRO A 86 13.69 -0.18 -4.26
C PRO A 86 12.33 -0.58 -3.68
N LEU A 87 11.22 -0.01 -4.17
CA LEU A 87 9.89 -0.36 -3.69
C LEU A 87 9.43 -1.75 -4.13
N VAL A 88 9.78 -2.16 -5.34
CA VAL A 88 9.60 -3.52 -5.85
C VAL A 88 10.37 -4.53 -5.01
N PHE A 89 11.63 -4.22 -4.69
CA PHE A 89 12.46 -5.07 -3.83
C PHE A 89 11.90 -5.15 -2.40
N ALA A 90 11.49 -4.01 -1.80
CA ALA A 90 10.84 -3.98 -0.50
C ALA A 90 9.57 -4.85 -0.44
N SER A 91 8.75 -4.78 -1.50
CA SER A 91 7.53 -5.57 -1.61
C SER A 91 7.81 -7.07 -1.60
N SER A 92 8.84 -7.48 -2.29
CA SER A 92 9.27 -8.90 -2.36
C SER A 92 9.85 -9.40 -1.04
N ILE A 93 10.61 -8.57 -0.30
CA ILE A 93 11.12 -8.88 1.05
C ILE A 93 9.93 -9.11 2.00
N LEU A 94 8.96 -8.19 1.99
CA LEU A 94 7.81 -8.25 2.89
C LEU A 94 6.88 -9.43 2.56
N LEU A 95 6.70 -9.76 1.28
CA LEU A 95 5.97 -10.95 0.86
C LEU A 95 6.65 -12.22 1.40
N PHE A 96 7.94 -12.37 1.11
CA PHE A 96 8.71 -13.55 1.53
C PHE A 96 8.69 -13.72 3.05
N SER A 97 9.01 -12.67 3.79
CA SER A 97 8.97 -12.69 5.26
C SER A 97 7.56 -12.95 5.79
N GLY A 98 6.53 -12.37 5.17
CA GLY A 98 5.13 -12.53 5.55
C GLY A 98 4.64 -13.98 5.43
N ILE A 99 5.14 -14.74 4.46
CA ILE A 99 4.81 -16.17 4.33
C ILE A 99 5.30 -16.94 5.55
N PHE A 100 6.52 -16.70 6.02
CA PHE A 100 7.07 -17.39 7.21
C PHE A 100 6.40 -16.94 8.50
N ILE A 101 6.09 -15.65 8.65
CA ILE A 101 5.34 -15.13 9.81
C ILE A 101 3.95 -15.77 9.90
N SER A 102 3.33 -16.09 8.76
CA SER A 102 2.00 -16.73 8.71
C SER A 102 2.04 -18.26 8.67
N TRP A 103 3.20 -18.88 8.92
CA TRP A 103 3.35 -20.34 8.83
C TRP A 103 2.43 -21.11 9.78
N HIS A 104 2.01 -20.49 10.87
CA HIS A 104 1.11 -21.05 11.88
C HIS A 104 -0.37 -21.09 11.48
N ILE A 105 -0.78 -20.39 10.41
CA ILE A 105 -2.18 -20.34 9.97
C ILE A 105 -2.63 -21.73 9.51
N LYS A 106 -3.68 -22.24 10.14
CA LYS A 106 -4.24 -23.58 9.87
C LYS A 106 -5.58 -23.53 9.14
N ASP A 107 -6.38 -22.51 9.41
CA ASP A 107 -7.70 -22.35 8.81
C ASP A 107 -7.59 -21.81 7.40
N ARG A 108 -8.14 -22.56 6.44
CA ARG A 108 -8.20 -22.16 5.02
C ARG A 108 -6.84 -21.69 4.50
N THR A 109 -5.77 -22.44 4.85
CA THR A 109 -4.37 -22.09 4.57
C THR A 109 -4.14 -21.79 3.10
N LYS A 110 -4.75 -22.56 2.19
CA LYS A 110 -4.59 -22.39 0.74
C LYS A 110 -5.11 -21.03 0.27
N GLU A 111 -6.32 -20.69 0.63
CA GLU A 111 -6.95 -19.43 0.24
C GLU A 111 -6.20 -18.23 0.81
N PHE A 112 -5.71 -18.34 2.06
CA PHE A 112 -4.89 -17.31 2.68
C PHE A 112 -3.66 -16.97 1.84
N TYR A 113 -2.89 -17.99 1.44
CA TYR A 113 -1.67 -17.76 0.65
C TYR A 113 -1.98 -17.33 -0.79
N ILE A 114 -3.07 -17.80 -1.40
CA ILE A 114 -3.51 -17.31 -2.72
C ILE A 114 -3.75 -15.81 -2.66
N PHE A 115 -4.54 -15.31 -1.69
CA PHE A 115 -4.82 -13.90 -1.59
C PHE A 115 -3.59 -13.07 -1.19
N LEU A 116 -2.71 -13.60 -0.35
CA LEU A 116 -1.46 -12.93 0.02
C LEU A 116 -0.52 -12.75 -1.20
N LEU A 117 -0.40 -13.78 -2.03
CA LEU A 117 0.40 -13.73 -3.27
C LEU A 117 -0.20 -12.77 -4.30
N ILE A 118 -1.52 -12.79 -4.50
CA ILE A 118 -2.20 -11.86 -5.42
C ILE A 118 -2.05 -10.42 -4.92
N LEU A 119 -2.20 -10.16 -3.63
CA LEU A 119 -2.02 -8.84 -3.03
C LEU A 119 -0.61 -8.30 -3.31
N ALA A 120 0.41 -9.11 -3.08
CA ALA A 120 1.79 -8.71 -3.32
C ALA A 120 2.09 -8.50 -4.80
N ALA A 121 1.61 -9.38 -5.68
CA ALA A 121 1.76 -9.22 -7.13
C ALA A 121 1.10 -7.93 -7.62
N ALA A 122 -0.10 -7.63 -7.15
CA ALA A 122 -0.81 -6.40 -7.48
C ALA A 122 -0.02 -5.15 -7.06
N THR A 123 0.51 -5.13 -5.82
CA THR A 123 1.31 -3.99 -5.34
C THR A 123 2.63 -3.84 -6.11
N ILE A 124 3.30 -4.93 -6.44
CA ILE A 124 4.49 -4.94 -7.29
C ILE A 124 4.16 -4.37 -8.67
N GLY A 125 3.02 -4.77 -9.24
CA GLY A 125 2.55 -4.28 -10.54
C GLY A 125 2.37 -2.77 -10.60
N VAL A 126 1.85 -2.13 -9.54
CA VAL A 126 1.73 -0.66 -9.48
C VAL A 126 3.11 0.00 -9.56
N PHE A 127 4.10 -0.47 -8.80
CA PHE A 127 5.45 0.13 -8.77
C PHE A 127 6.25 -0.04 -10.07
N MET A 128 5.80 -0.90 -10.96
CA MET A 128 6.41 -1.13 -12.27
C MET A 128 5.65 -0.47 -13.42
N SER A 129 4.39 -0.05 -13.21
CA SER A 129 3.51 0.41 -14.28
C SER A 129 3.94 1.75 -14.84
N LEU A 130 4.06 1.82 -16.15
CA LEU A 130 4.30 3.02 -16.97
C LEU A 130 3.06 3.38 -17.82
N ASP A 131 1.95 2.71 -17.60
CA ASP A 131 0.66 2.92 -18.23
C ASP A 131 -0.38 3.18 -17.13
N LEU A 132 -1.17 4.24 -17.25
CA LEU A 132 -2.15 4.67 -16.25
C LEU A 132 -3.28 3.64 -16.06
N PHE A 133 -3.68 2.93 -17.12
CA PHE A 133 -4.70 1.89 -17.02
C PHE A 133 -4.17 0.71 -16.18
N PHE A 134 -2.97 0.23 -16.47
CA PHE A 134 -2.36 -0.86 -15.71
C PHE A 134 -1.97 -0.46 -14.30
N LEU A 135 -1.54 0.78 -14.08
CA LEU A 135 -1.31 1.32 -12.74
C LEU A 135 -2.60 1.25 -11.91
N TYR A 136 -3.71 1.73 -12.46
CA TYR A 136 -5.01 1.69 -11.81
C TYR A 136 -5.54 0.25 -11.66
N PHE A 137 -5.39 -0.58 -12.68
CA PHE A 137 -5.81 -1.99 -12.64
C PHE A 137 -5.11 -2.76 -11.51
N PHE A 138 -3.80 -2.65 -11.39
CA PHE A 138 -3.05 -3.30 -10.32
C PHE A 138 -3.40 -2.71 -8.94
N TYR A 139 -3.65 -1.41 -8.86
CA TYR A 139 -4.13 -0.78 -7.65
C TYR A 139 -5.46 -1.41 -7.18
N GLU A 140 -6.47 -1.45 -8.04
CA GLU A 140 -7.77 -2.05 -7.73
C GLU A 140 -7.67 -3.54 -7.41
N MET A 141 -6.82 -4.26 -8.13
CA MET A 141 -6.60 -5.68 -7.89
C MET A 141 -6.05 -5.97 -6.48
N SER A 142 -5.46 -5.00 -5.81
CA SER A 142 -4.97 -5.15 -4.43
C SER A 142 -6.09 -5.07 -3.37
N VAL A 143 -7.19 -4.40 -3.67
CA VAL A 143 -8.27 -4.10 -2.70
C VAL A 143 -9.04 -5.36 -2.30
N LEU A 144 -9.45 -6.18 -3.28
CA LEU A 144 -10.24 -7.39 -3.01
C LEU A 144 -9.51 -8.43 -2.12
N PRO A 145 -8.25 -8.81 -2.42
CA PRO A 145 -7.51 -9.69 -1.53
C PRO A 145 -7.37 -9.14 -0.13
N MET A 146 -7.16 -7.82 0.01
CA MET A 146 -7.04 -7.16 1.31
C MET A 146 -8.33 -7.27 2.12
N TYR A 147 -9.50 -7.03 1.49
CA TYR A 147 -10.81 -7.22 2.11
C TYR A 147 -10.99 -8.65 2.65
N LEU A 148 -10.67 -9.65 1.83
CA LEU A 148 -10.84 -11.06 2.20
C LEU A 148 -9.86 -11.49 3.30
N LEU A 149 -8.60 -11.07 3.22
CA LEU A 149 -7.59 -11.36 4.24
C LEU A 149 -7.98 -10.78 5.61
N LEU A 150 -8.54 -9.57 5.64
CA LEU A 150 -9.04 -8.97 6.87
C LEU A 150 -10.32 -9.65 7.37
N GLY A 151 -11.31 -9.79 6.51
CA GLY A 151 -12.64 -10.26 6.90
C GLY A 151 -12.66 -11.72 7.36
N VAL A 152 -11.83 -12.57 6.74
CA VAL A 152 -11.78 -14.01 7.06
C VAL A 152 -10.81 -14.30 8.21
N TRP A 153 -9.54 -13.87 8.09
CA TRP A 153 -8.47 -14.23 9.04
C TRP A 153 -8.15 -13.13 10.05
N GLY A 154 -8.83 -12.00 9.98
CA GLY A 154 -8.66 -10.91 10.93
C GLY A 154 -9.15 -11.23 12.34
N SER A 155 -8.86 -10.32 13.27
CA SER A 155 -9.27 -10.39 14.67
C SER A 155 -10.08 -9.18 15.09
N HIS A 156 -10.97 -9.37 16.08
CA HIS A 156 -11.69 -8.28 16.71
C HIS A 156 -10.74 -7.39 17.51
N THR A 157 -11.03 -6.10 17.60
CA THR A 157 -10.22 -5.11 18.32
C THR A 157 -11.04 -4.38 19.37
N LYS A 158 -10.40 -3.95 20.47
CA LYS A 158 -11.03 -3.15 21.53
C LYS A 158 -10.99 -1.63 21.26
N GLY A 159 -10.58 -1.22 20.06
CA GLY A 159 -10.30 0.19 19.76
C GLY A 159 -8.94 0.66 20.31
N TYR A 160 -8.52 1.87 19.92
CA TYR A 160 -7.17 2.35 20.24
C TYR A 160 -6.95 2.68 21.72
N LEU A 161 -8.00 3.00 22.47
CA LEU A 161 -7.93 3.23 23.91
C LEU A 161 -8.00 1.96 24.76
N GLY A 162 -8.17 0.78 24.14
CA GLY A 162 -8.35 -0.49 24.85
C GLY A 162 -9.67 -0.58 25.64
N MET A 163 -10.58 0.37 25.43
CA MET A 163 -11.89 0.43 26.09
C MET A 163 -12.95 -0.16 25.16
N THR A 164 -13.81 -0.98 25.71
CA THR A 164 -15.20 -1.09 25.26
C THR A 164 -15.84 0.29 25.41
N ASP A 165 -16.85 0.62 24.61
CA ASP A 165 -17.51 1.94 24.64
C ASP A 165 -17.50 2.56 26.05
N PRO A 166 -17.10 3.85 26.22
CA PRO A 166 -17.20 4.51 27.51
C PRO A 166 -18.62 4.37 28.03
N GLU A 167 -18.82 3.76 29.19
CA GLU A 167 -20.14 3.60 29.78
C GLU A 167 -20.81 4.97 29.86
N GLY A 168 -21.97 5.11 29.25
CA GLY A 168 -22.78 6.31 29.28
C GLY A 168 -22.57 7.35 28.17
N VAL A 169 -21.56 7.22 27.28
CA VAL A 169 -21.36 8.16 26.17
C VAL A 169 -21.93 7.57 24.88
N LYS A 170 -23.13 7.98 24.53
CA LYS A 170 -23.73 7.71 23.20
C LYS A 170 -23.09 8.65 22.15
N LEU A 171 -21.96 8.25 21.63
CA LEU A 171 -21.38 8.92 20.47
C LEU A 171 -22.23 8.64 19.22
N ARG A 172 -22.44 9.66 18.37
CA ARG A 172 -23.07 9.47 17.07
C ARG A 172 -22.24 8.48 16.25
N ASP A 173 -22.90 7.61 15.48
CA ASP A 173 -22.23 6.59 14.65
C ASP A 173 -21.21 7.21 13.67
N SER A 174 -21.48 8.41 13.16
CA SER A 174 -20.54 9.17 12.32
C SER A 174 -19.24 9.52 13.05
N VAL A 175 -19.31 9.88 14.34
CA VAL A 175 -18.13 10.19 15.15
C VAL A 175 -17.33 8.92 15.44
N ARG A 176 -18.01 7.80 15.75
CA ARG A 176 -17.39 6.49 15.91
C ARG A 176 -16.68 6.07 14.62
N PHE A 177 -17.34 6.24 13.48
CA PHE A 177 -16.79 5.88 12.17
C PHE A 177 -15.52 6.68 11.83
N LEU A 178 -15.53 8.00 12.05
CA LEU A 178 -14.40 8.86 11.71
C LEU A 178 -13.21 8.71 12.67
N PHE A 179 -13.48 8.57 13.97
CA PHE A 179 -12.43 8.61 15.01
C PHE A 179 -12.10 7.25 15.64
N ASN A 180 -12.69 6.16 15.17
CA ASN A 180 -12.40 4.79 15.62
C ASN A 180 -12.64 4.55 17.12
N PHE A 181 -13.62 5.20 17.71
CA PHE A 181 -14.00 4.94 19.10
C PHE A 181 -14.73 3.59 19.22
N GLY A 182 -14.38 2.84 20.29
CA GLY A 182 -15.03 1.60 20.65
C GLY A 182 -14.43 0.34 20.01
N ALA A 183 -15.03 -0.80 20.34
CA ALA A 183 -14.63 -2.09 19.79
C ALA A 183 -15.06 -2.24 18.34
N ASN A 184 -14.18 -2.78 17.51
CA ASN A 184 -14.42 -3.00 16.10
C ASN A 184 -14.35 -4.50 15.77
N SER A 185 -15.34 -5.00 15.05
CA SER A 185 -15.25 -6.34 14.47
C SER A 185 -14.30 -6.34 13.26
N LYS A 186 -13.77 -7.52 12.92
CA LYS A 186 -12.93 -7.69 11.73
C LYS A 186 -13.70 -7.37 10.44
N GLU A 187 -14.98 -7.69 10.41
CA GLU A 187 -15.89 -7.41 9.28
C GLU A 187 -16.06 -5.89 9.10
N TYR A 188 -16.26 -5.17 10.21
CA TYR A 188 -16.33 -3.70 10.18
C TYR A 188 -15.00 -3.10 9.68
N ALA A 189 -13.87 -3.61 10.16
CA ALA A 189 -12.55 -3.16 9.72
C ALA A 189 -12.33 -3.40 8.21
N ALA A 190 -12.70 -4.58 7.72
CA ALA A 190 -12.61 -4.93 6.31
C ALA A 190 -13.53 -4.05 5.45
N MET A 191 -14.80 -3.87 5.86
CA MET A 191 -15.76 -3.03 5.15
C MET A 191 -15.32 -1.57 5.13
N LYS A 192 -14.87 -1.02 6.27
CA LYS A 192 -14.39 0.36 6.36
C LYS A 192 -13.20 0.60 5.43
N LEU A 193 -12.21 -0.30 5.45
CA LEU A 193 -11.07 -0.26 4.55
C LEU A 193 -11.53 -0.23 3.09
N THR A 194 -12.36 -1.18 2.69
CA THR A 194 -12.81 -1.29 1.30
C THR A 194 -13.59 -0.06 0.85
N LEU A 195 -14.51 0.44 1.66
CA LEU A 195 -15.30 1.64 1.31
C LEU A 195 -14.41 2.86 1.09
N PHE A 196 -13.39 3.08 1.96
CA PHE A 196 -12.46 4.20 1.79
C PHE A 196 -11.60 4.05 0.54
N LEU A 197 -11.05 2.85 0.30
CA LEU A 197 -10.20 2.60 -0.85
C LEU A 197 -10.99 2.67 -2.16
N SER A 198 -12.17 2.05 -2.23
CA SER A 198 -13.01 2.11 -3.44
C SER A 198 -13.53 3.52 -3.72
N ALA A 199 -13.90 4.30 -2.69
CA ALA A 199 -14.26 5.69 -2.88
C ALA A 199 -13.08 6.51 -3.45
N GLY A 200 -11.87 6.31 -2.91
CA GLY A 200 -10.66 6.92 -3.44
C GLY A 200 -10.36 6.49 -4.86
N ALA A 201 -10.54 5.21 -5.16
CA ALA A 201 -10.34 4.66 -6.50
C ALA A 201 -11.26 5.30 -7.54
N VAL A 202 -12.53 5.54 -7.20
CA VAL A 202 -13.45 6.27 -8.10
C VAL A 202 -12.92 7.67 -8.42
N PHE A 203 -12.42 8.42 -7.43
CA PHE A 203 -11.81 9.73 -7.69
C PHE A 203 -10.56 9.61 -8.57
N ALA A 204 -9.67 8.66 -8.29
CA ALA A 204 -8.48 8.43 -9.11
C ALA A 204 -8.84 8.07 -10.56
N LEU A 205 -9.83 7.18 -10.75
CA LEU A 205 -10.32 6.80 -12.07
C LEU A 205 -10.88 8.00 -12.83
N MET A 206 -11.72 8.80 -12.18
CA MET A 206 -12.26 10.02 -12.80
C MET A 206 -11.12 10.96 -13.25
N GLY A 207 -10.11 11.16 -12.40
CA GLY A 207 -8.94 11.95 -12.76
C GLY A 207 -8.18 11.39 -13.96
N ILE A 208 -7.92 10.08 -13.99
CA ILE A 208 -7.25 9.37 -15.08
C ILE A 208 -8.06 9.50 -16.39
N LEU A 209 -9.38 9.32 -16.34
CA LEU A 209 -10.24 9.46 -17.53
C LEU A 209 -10.29 10.90 -18.05
N LEU A 210 -10.25 11.90 -17.17
CA LEU A 210 -10.16 13.29 -17.58
C LEU A 210 -8.78 13.60 -18.22
N ILE A 211 -7.69 13.05 -17.68
CA ILE A 211 -6.36 13.14 -18.32
C ILE A 211 -6.43 12.55 -19.73
N TYR A 212 -6.95 11.35 -19.88
CA TYR A 212 -7.10 10.68 -21.18
C TYR A 212 -7.94 11.49 -22.17
N HIS A 213 -9.10 11.99 -21.72
CA HIS A 213 -10.06 12.66 -22.58
C HIS A 213 -9.59 14.05 -23.04
N PHE A 214 -8.94 14.82 -22.16
CA PHE A 214 -8.53 16.19 -22.43
C PHE A 214 -7.06 16.32 -22.87
N SER A 215 -6.30 15.23 -22.88
CA SER A 215 -4.96 15.22 -23.46
C SER A 215 -5.02 15.37 -24.99
N PRO A 216 -4.04 16.06 -25.61
CA PRO A 216 -3.92 16.14 -27.06
C PRO A 216 -3.74 14.76 -27.73
N VAL A 217 -3.19 13.81 -27.00
CA VAL A 217 -2.99 12.42 -27.42
C VAL A 217 -3.78 11.50 -26.49
N GLN A 218 -4.73 10.75 -27.07
CA GLN A 218 -5.54 9.79 -26.33
C GLN A 218 -4.73 8.51 -26.08
N THR A 219 -4.00 8.50 -24.96
CA THR A 219 -3.17 7.38 -24.54
C THR A 219 -3.14 7.29 -23.01
N PHE A 220 -2.85 6.11 -22.49
CA PHE A 220 -2.58 5.87 -21.07
C PHE A 220 -1.07 5.79 -20.78
N ASP A 221 -0.20 5.90 -21.76
CA ASP A 221 1.26 5.91 -21.62
C ASP A 221 1.72 7.16 -20.84
N ILE A 222 2.25 6.92 -19.63
CA ILE A 222 2.70 7.98 -18.71
C ILE A 222 3.83 8.80 -19.34
N LEU A 223 4.73 8.18 -20.10
CA LEU A 223 5.87 8.87 -20.68
C LEU A 223 5.43 9.82 -21.81
N VAL A 224 4.48 9.39 -22.63
CA VAL A 224 3.89 10.24 -23.67
C VAL A 224 3.09 11.38 -23.03
N LEU A 225 2.27 11.10 -22.02
CA LEU A 225 1.48 12.10 -21.32
C LEU A 225 2.36 13.14 -20.63
N ARG A 226 3.45 12.73 -20.02
CA ARG A 226 4.41 13.63 -19.38
C ARG A 226 4.99 14.68 -20.35
N GLU A 227 5.20 14.30 -21.61
CA GLU A 227 5.77 15.20 -22.63
C GLU A 227 4.73 16.05 -23.32
N GLN A 228 3.54 15.51 -23.55
CA GLN A 228 2.55 16.10 -24.46
C GLN A 228 1.30 16.63 -23.76
N ALA A 229 0.93 16.11 -22.59
CA ALA A 229 -0.26 16.58 -21.89
C ALA A 229 -0.01 17.96 -21.27
N LYS A 230 -0.93 18.89 -21.55
CA LYS A 230 -0.95 20.23 -20.95
C LYS A 230 -2.36 20.53 -20.50
N PHE A 231 -2.49 20.86 -19.23
CA PHE A 231 -3.77 21.19 -18.62
C PHE A 231 -3.66 22.54 -17.95
N ASP A 232 -4.63 23.43 -18.20
CA ASP A 232 -4.63 24.78 -17.68
C ASP A 232 -5.92 25.12 -16.93
N GLY A 233 -5.84 26.17 -16.10
CA GLY A 233 -6.98 26.75 -15.41
C GLY A 233 -7.69 25.78 -14.46
N MET A 234 -9.01 25.94 -14.37
CA MET A 234 -9.85 25.16 -13.45
C MET A 234 -9.88 23.66 -13.77
N LEU A 235 -9.74 23.29 -15.04
CA LEU A 235 -9.70 21.87 -15.43
C LEU A 235 -8.49 21.16 -14.83
N ALA A 236 -7.32 21.78 -14.92
CA ALA A 236 -6.10 21.26 -14.32
C ALA A 236 -6.23 21.07 -12.79
N ASP A 237 -6.81 22.07 -12.11
CA ASP A 237 -7.04 22.02 -10.68
C ASP A 237 -7.99 20.85 -10.29
N ILE A 238 -9.08 20.66 -11.04
CA ILE A 238 -10.04 19.58 -10.81
C ILE A 238 -9.37 18.22 -11.03
N ILE A 239 -8.66 18.03 -12.14
CA ILE A 239 -7.94 16.75 -12.40
C ILE A 239 -6.96 16.47 -11.29
N TRP A 240 -6.15 17.46 -10.92
CA TRP A 240 -5.16 17.30 -9.85
C TRP A 240 -5.80 16.92 -8.50
N LEU A 241 -6.89 17.58 -8.12
CA LEU A 241 -7.61 17.27 -6.88
C LEU A 241 -8.19 15.85 -6.89
N LEU A 242 -8.75 15.41 -8.02
CA LEU A 242 -9.28 14.06 -8.17
C LEU A 242 -8.16 13.01 -8.02
N ILE A 243 -7.02 13.21 -8.67
CA ILE A 243 -5.84 12.36 -8.58
C ILE A 243 -5.27 12.37 -7.15
N PHE A 244 -5.11 13.58 -6.56
CA PHE A 244 -4.56 13.71 -5.22
C PHE A 244 -5.44 13.02 -4.18
N PHE A 245 -6.73 13.37 -4.06
CA PHE A 245 -7.63 12.76 -3.08
C PHE A 245 -7.86 11.27 -3.36
N GLY A 246 -7.88 10.88 -4.63
CA GLY A 246 -7.99 9.49 -5.02
C GLY A 246 -6.85 8.65 -4.46
N PHE A 247 -5.62 9.00 -4.71
CA PHE A 247 -4.45 8.26 -4.23
C PHE A 247 -4.07 8.57 -2.78
N ALA A 248 -4.41 9.77 -2.25
CA ALA A 248 -4.24 10.10 -0.83
C ALA A 248 -5.16 9.27 0.08
N SER A 249 -6.24 8.69 -0.44
CA SER A 249 -7.09 7.78 0.31
C SER A 249 -6.36 6.50 0.68
N ILE A 250 -5.56 5.91 -0.22
CA ILE A 250 -4.75 4.72 0.06
C ILE A 250 -3.49 5.07 0.86
N ALA A 251 -2.95 6.27 0.68
CA ALA A 251 -1.80 6.78 1.45
C ALA A 251 -2.20 7.44 2.78
N PRO A 252 -3.16 6.95 3.49
CA PRO A 252 -4.03 7.44 4.55
C PRO A 252 -3.65 8.80 5.13
N ILE A 253 -3.84 9.86 4.35
CA ILE A 253 -3.67 11.25 4.82
C ILE A 253 -4.94 11.71 5.54
N TRP A 254 -4.77 12.52 6.59
CA TRP A 254 -5.89 13.18 7.22
C TRP A 254 -6.68 14.05 6.20
N PRO A 255 -8.01 13.99 6.17
CA PRO A 255 -8.93 13.23 7.04
C PRO A 255 -9.24 11.80 6.56
N LEU A 256 -8.66 11.32 5.46
CA LEU A 256 -8.95 10.03 4.82
C LEU A 256 -8.27 8.82 5.48
N HIS A 257 -7.62 9.01 6.65
CA HIS A 257 -6.72 8.05 7.29
C HIS A 257 -7.42 6.99 8.15
N SER A 258 -8.67 7.21 8.56
CA SER A 258 -9.29 6.49 9.69
C SER A 258 -9.50 4.98 9.47
N TRP A 259 -9.49 4.51 8.23
CA TRP A 259 -9.58 3.10 7.86
C TRP A 259 -8.27 2.34 8.15
N SER A 260 -7.12 3.00 8.02
CA SER A 260 -5.80 2.38 8.07
C SER A 260 -5.47 1.82 9.47
N PRO A 261 -5.55 2.55 10.60
CA PRO A 261 -5.25 1.98 11.91
C PRO A 261 -6.19 0.83 12.30
N VAL A 262 -7.49 0.93 11.94
CA VAL A 262 -8.47 -0.14 12.20
C VAL A 262 -8.16 -1.37 11.37
N GLY A 263 -7.85 -1.19 10.09
CA GLY A 263 -7.44 -2.27 9.19
C GLY A 263 -6.19 -2.99 9.69
N HIS A 264 -5.15 -2.23 10.08
CA HIS A 264 -3.92 -2.79 10.64
C HIS A 264 -4.13 -3.57 11.93
N ALA A 265 -4.94 -3.02 12.84
CA ALA A 265 -5.20 -3.67 14.12
C ALA A 265 -5.97 -4.98 13.96
N ALA A 266 -6.90 -5.05 13.00
CA ALA A 266 -7.69 -6.24 12.74
C ALA A 266 -6.96 -7.28 11.89
N ALA A 267 -6.08 -6.89 10.97
CA ALA A 267 -5.44 -7.79 10.01
C ALA A 267 -4.49 -8.83 10.65
N PRO A 268 -4.33 -10.02 10.03
CA PRO A 268 -3.23 -10.94 10.36
C PRO A 268 -1.86 -10.27 10.19
N ALA A 269 -0.83 -10.76 10.89
CA ALA A 269 0.50 -10.12 10.91
C ALA A 269 1.08 -9.90 9.50
N ALA A 270 1.13 -10.93 8.65
CA ALA A 270 1.64 -10.80 7.28
C ALA A 270 0.83 -9.81 6.43
N THR A 271 -0.49 -9.81 6.59
CA THR A 271 -1.37 -8.86 5.91
C THR A 271 -1.08 -7.43 6.36
N SER A 272 -0.88 -7.19 7.68
CA SER A 272 -0.50 -5.87 8.20
C SER A 272 0.89 -5.44 7.73
N MET A 273 1.84 -6.37 7.57
CA MET A 273 3.17 -6.11 7.01
C MET A 273 3.09 -5.58 5.58
N LEU A 274 2.36 -6.27 4.70
CA LEU A 274 2.16 -5.83 3.31
C LEU A 274 1.34 -4.55 3.23
N HIS A 275 0.32 -4.41 4.07
CA HIS A 275 -0.53 -3.22 4.12
C HIS A 275 0.29 -1.97 4.50
N ALA A 276 0.94 -1.97 5.65
CA ALA A 276 1.73 -0.82 6.12
C ALA A 276 3.02 -0.64 5.32
N GLY A 277 3.68 -1.73 5.00
CA GLY A 277 4.98 -1.70 4.32
C GLY A 277 4.88 -1.32 2.85
N VAL A 278 3.84 -1.77 2.13
CA VAL A 278 3.76 -1.65 0.67
C VAL A 278 2.53 -0.88 0.23
N LEU A 279 1.31 -1.34 0.59
CA LEU A 279 0.06 -0.82 0.05
C LEU A 279 -0.09 0.70 0.23
N MET A 280 0.23 1.22 1.42
CA MET A 280 0.14 2.66 1.68
C MET A 280 1.07 3.50 0.79
N LYS A 281 2.19 2.95 0.33
CA LYS A 281 3.14 3.64 -0.57
C LYS A 281 2.64 3.73 -2.00
N LEU A 282 1.68 2.88 -2.40
CA LEU A 282 1.06 2.99 -3.73
C LEU A 282 0.48 4.38 -3.97
N GLY A 283 -0.15 4.98 -2.95
CA GLY A 283 -0.71 6.33 -3.08
C GLY A 283 0.36 7.39 -3.33
N HIS A 284 1.45 7.38 -2.57
CA HIS A 284 2.56 8.31 -2.77
C HIS A 284 3.22 8.13 -4.15
N PHE A 285 3.51 6.88 -4.51
CA PHE A 285 4.08 6.53 -5.80
C PHE A 285 3.19 6.99 -6.96
N SER A 286 1.89 6.70 -6.89
CA SER A 286 0.95 7.08 -7.94
C SER A 286 0.79 8.60 -8.06
N ILE A 287 0.85 9.35 -6.94
CA ILE A 287 0.85 10.83 -6.99
C ILE A 287 2.13 11.35 -7.67
N ILE A 288 3.29 10.76 -7.38
CA ILE A 288 4.53 11.13 -8.09
C ILE A 288 4.36 10.87 -9.59
N ARG A 289 3.90 9.68 -9.99
CA ARG A 289 3.74 9.31 -11.40
C ARG A 289 2.72 10.13 -12.17
N VAL A 290 1.62 10.50 -11.52
CA VAL A 290 0.51 11.16 -12.22
C VAL A 290 0.52 12.67 -11.97
N ALA A 291 0.53 13.12 -10.71
CA ALA A 291 0.44 14.53 -10.42
C ALA A 291 1.76 15.28 -10.68
N PHE A 292 2.90 14.73 -10.22
CA PHE A 292 4.19 15.42 -10.35
C PHE A 292 4.75 15.34 -11.77
N GLU A 293 4.64 14.18 -12.43
CA GLU A 293 5.24 14.01 -13.76
C GLU A 293 4.36 14.55 -14.89
N ILE A 294 3.03 14.40 -14.82
CA ILE A 294 2.12 14.83 -15.89
C ILE A 294 1.65 16.27 -15.70
N MET A 295 1.53 16.75 -14.45
CA MET A 295 0.96 18.05 -14.11
C MET A 295 1.87 18.88 -13.17
N PRO A 296 3.14 19.11 -13.50
CA PRO A 296 4.11 19.75 -12.60
C PRO A 296 3.71 21.16 -12.17
N GLU A 297 3.16 21.98 -13.07
CA GLU A 297 2.75 23.37 -12.78
C GLU A 297 1.57 23.41 -11.78
N THR A 298 0.56 22.58 -12.02
CA THR A 298 -0.60 22.45 -11.11
C THR A 298 -0.17 21.89 -9.76
N THR A 299 0.77 20.94 -9.76
CA THR A 299 1.36 20.39 -8.54
C THR A 299 2.08 21.47 -7.74
N GLN A 300 2.89 22.31 -8.37
CA GLN A 300 3.57 23.42 -7.72
C GLN A 300 2.56 24.41 -7.08
N LYS A 301 1.44 24.66 -7.74
CA LYS A 301 0.37 25.56 -7.27
C LYS A 301 -0.38 24.97 -6.07
N LEU A 302 -0.78 23.70 -6.11
CA LEU A 302 -1.71 23.10 -5.14
C LEU A 302 -1.03 22.32 -4.00
N MET A 303 0.21 21.89 -4.19
CA MET A 303 0.93 21.09 -3.19
C MET A 303 1.14 21.81 -1.84
N PRO A 304 1.31 23.15 -1.76
CA PRO A 304 1.36 23.85 -0.49
C PRO A 304 0.08 23.68 0.36
N ILE A 305 -1.09 23.59 -0.30
CA ILE A 305 -2.37 23.33 0.38
C ILE A 305 -2.39 21.89 0.90
N ALA A 306 -1.94 20.94 0.10
CA ALA A 306 -1.82 19.54 0.50
C ALA A 306 -0.85 19.39 1.68
N ALA A 307 0.23 20.17 1.75
CA ALA A 307 1.18 20.17 2.85
C ALA A 307 0.52 20.46 4.21
N VAL A 308 -0.50 21.30 4.26
CA VAL A 308 -1.27 21.58 5.49
C VAL A 308 -1.97 20.30 5.97
N LEU A 309 -2.59 19.52 5.07
CA LEU A 309 -3.22 18.24 5.41
C LEU A 309 -2.18 17.23 5.92
N CYS A 310 -0.97 17.28 5.36
CA CYS A 310 0.14 16.44 5.80
C CYS A 310 0.58 16.77 7.22
N ILE A 311 0.67 18.06 7.59
CA ILE A 311 1.00 18.50 8.95
C ILE A 311 -0.08 18.00 9.92
N PHE A 312 -1.37 18.12 9.58
CA PHE A 312 -2.44 17.55 10.39
C PHE A 312 -2.29 16.04 10.56
N SER A 313 -1.93 15.32 9.49
CA SER A 313 -1.70 13.88 9.53
C SER A 313 -0.56 13.52 10.49
N ILE A 314 0.55 14.27 10.43
CA ILE A 314 1.72 14.09 11.29
C ILE A 314 1.35 14.27 12.77
N VAL A 315 0.78 15.42 13.11
CA VAL A 315 0.47 15.78 14.49
C VAL A 315 -0.61 14.87 15.06
N TYR A 316 -1.72 14.72 14.34
CA TYR A 316 -2.83 13.88 14.80
C TYR A 316 -2.42 12.41 14.95
N GLY A 317 -1.79 11.83 13.92
CA GLY A 317 -1.34 10.44 13.96
C GLY A 317 -0.33 10.18 15.08
N GLY A 318 0.63 11.07 15.27
CA GLY A 318 1.63 11.00 16.34
C GLY A 318 1.00 11.07 17.74
N LEU A 319 0.10 12.02 17.97
CA LEU A 319 -0.60 12.16 19.24
C LEU A 319 -1.46 10.94 19.58
N VAL A 320 -2.27 10.46 18.62
CA VAL A 320 -3.12 9.28 18.86
C VAL A 320 -2.27 8.03 19.07
N SER A 321 -1.17 7.87 18.35
CA SER A 321 -0.22 6.77 18.57
C SER A 321 0.34 6.78 19.99
N TYR A 322 0.70 7.95 20.54
CA TYR A 322 1.22 8.08 21.88
C TYR A 322 0.22 7.66 22.97
N PHE A 323 -1.07 7.94 22.78
CA PHE A 323 -2.11 7.59 23.76
C PHE A 323 -2.72 6.19 23.53
N ALA A 324 -2.40 5.52 22.43
CA ALA A 324 -2.95 4.21 22.13
C ALA A 324 -2.41 3.13 23.09
N LYS A 325 -3.30 2.23 23.52
CA LYS A 325 -3.00 1.14 24.46
C LYS A 325 -2.85 -0.23 23.79
N ASP A 326 -3.21 -0.37 22.53
CA ASP A 326 -3.05 -1.59 21.74
C ASP A 326 -1.84 -1.45 20.82
N THR A 327 -0.91 -2.42 20.87
CA THR A 327 0.35 -2.39 20.12
C THR A 327 0.17 -2.19 18.61
N LYS A 328 -0.84 -2.83 18.00
CA LYS A 328 -1.10 -2.66 16.56
C LYS A 328 -1.70 -1.29 16.22
N TYR A 329 -2.50 -0.70 17.12
CA TYR A 329 -2.99 0.66 16.93
C TYR A 329 -1.86 1.69 17.05
N VAL A 330 -0.91 1.51 17.97
CA VAL A 330 0.30 2.35 18.06
C VAL A 330 1.02 2.37 16.72
N ILE A 331 1.33 1.20 16.16
CA ILE A 331 2.04 1.08 14.88
C ILE A 331 1.19 1.66 13.73
N GLY A 332 -0.11 1.41 13.71
CA GLY A 332 -1.02 1.88 12.66
C GLY A 332 -1.14 3.41 12.61
N TYR A 333 -1.33 4.06 13.75
CA TYR A 333 -1.39 5.54 13.83
C TYR A 333 -0.02 6.18 13.61
N SER A 334 1.05 5.57 14.13
CA SER A 334 2.43 5.95 13.80
C SER A 334 2.65 5.90 12.29
N SER A 335 2.24 4.82 11.61
CA SER A 335 2.35 4.70 10.16
C SER A 335 1.59 5.82 9.43
N SER A 336 0.37 6.16 9.86
CA SER A 336 -0.39 7.27 9.26
C SER A 336 0.33 8.62 9.44
N SER A 337 0.96 8.85 10.60
CA SER A 337 1.82 10.01 10.84
C SER A 337 3.01 10.02 9.87
N HIS A 338 3.69 8.89 9.72
CA HIS A 338 4.84 8.75 8.82
C HIS A 338 4.48 8.93 7.34
N MET A 339 3.27 8.58 6.92
CA MET A 339 2.77 8.91 5.58
C MET A 339 2.68 10.42 5.37
N GLY A 340 2.27 11.16 6.38
CA GLY A 340 2.31 12.63 6.37
C GLY A 340 3.73 13.19 6.17
N TYR A 341 4.77 12.61 6.79
CA TYR A 341 6.17 13.01 6.57
C TYR A 341 6.63 12.78 5.13
N ILE A 342 6.28 11.63 4.53
CA ILE A 342 6.62 11.35 3.14
C ILE A 342 6.00 12.40 2.22
N PHE A 343 4.72 12.71 2.39
CA PHE A 343 4.05 13.74 1.59
C PHE A 343 4.60 15.14 1.85
N LEU A 344 4.97 15.47 3.06
CA LEU A 344 5.59 16.76 3.36
C LEU A 344 6.94 16.91 2.64
N GLY A 345 7.72 15.83 2.59
CA GLY A 345 8.94 15.77 1.78
C GLY A 345 8.67 15.95 0.27
N MET A 346 7.60 15.34 -0.24
CA MET A 346 7.16 15.56 -1.62
C MET A 346 6.68 17.01 -1.83
N ALA A 347 6.00 17.60 -0.86
CA ALA A 347 5.45 18.95 -0.93
C ALA A 347 6.50 20.07 -0.98
N ALA A 348 7.72 19.79 -0.55
CA ALA A 348 8.84 20.74 -0.66
C ALA A 348 9.28 20.97 -2.12
N LEU A 349 8.93 20.06 -3.06
CA LEU A 349 9.16 20.18 -4.51
C LEU A 349 10.62 20.39 -4.90
N ASP A 350 11.57 19.95 -4.07
CA ASP A 350 12.99 19.98 -4.36
C ASP A 350 13.59 18.56 -4.40
N TYR A 351 14.74 18.43 -5.08
CA TYR A 351 15.38 17.13 -5.31
C TYR A 351 15.78 16.42 -4.02
N ILE A 352 16.29 17.15 -3.02
CA ILE A 352 16.77 16.56 -1.76
C ILE A 352 15.59 16.01 -0.96
N SER A 353 14.54 16.80 -0.85
CA SER A 353 13.34 16.42 -0.10
C SER A 353 12.59 15.27 -0.76
N LEU A 354 12.49 15.26 -2.08
CA LEU A 354 11.86 14.15 -2.82
C LEU A 354 12.69 12.85 -2.68
N THR A 355 14.02 12.96 -2.78
CA THR A 355 14.91 11.81 -2.52
C THR A 355 14.75 11.30 -1.09
N GLY A 356 14.70 12.21 -0.10
CA GLY A 356 14.42 11.88 1.29
C GLY A 356 13.08 11.17 1.47
N ALA A 357 12.02 11.63 0.80
CA ALA A 357 10.70 11.00 0.82
C ALA A 357 10.74 9.57 0.28
N VAL A 358 11.43 9.33 -0.84
CA VAL A 358 11.57 7.99 -1.45
C VAL A 358 12.36 7.05 -0.54
N ILE A 359 13.49 7.50 0.00
CA ILE A 359 14.27 6.72 0.97
C ILE A 359 13.40 6.39 2.19
N TYR A 360 12.60 7.35 2.63
CA TYR A 360 11.70 7.15 3.76
C TYR A 360 10.57 6.17 3.48
N MET A 361 10.05 6.11 2.23
CA MET A 361 9.09 5.06 1.84
C MET A 361 9.70 3.66 2.05
N PHE A 362 10.94 3.45 1.60
CA PHE A 362 11.64 2.18 1.77
C PHE A 362 11.93 1.88 3.25
N ALA A 363 12.51 2.83 3.97
CA ALA A 363 12.85 2.66 5.39
C ALA A 363 11.61 2.36 6.24
N HIS A 364 10.51 3.09 6.02
CA HIS A 364 9.24 2.84 6.69
C HIS A 364 8.66 1.46 6.32
N ALA A 365 8.81 1.01 5.07
CA ALA A 365 8.36 -0.33 4.67
C ALA A 365 9.05 -1.42 5.49
N MET A 366 10.37 -1.34 5.64
CA MET A 366 11.16 -2.30 6.41
C MET A 366 10.83 -2.22 7.92
N ALA A 367 10.83 -1.01 8.47
CA ALA A 367 10.57 -0.79 9.90
C ALA A 367 9.18 -1.26 10.32
N THR A 368 8.14 -0.86 9.60
CA THR A 368 6.75 -1.24 9.95
C THR A 368 6.46 -2.70 9.66
N GLY A 369 7.03 -3.26 8.58
CA GLY A 369 6.96 -4.70 8.34
C GLY A 369 7.48 -5.49 9.52
N MET A 370 8.69 -5.15 10.02
CA MET A 370 9.27 -5.78 11.20
C MET A 370 8.43 -5.55 12.46
N LEU A 371 7.94 -4.32 12.71
CA LEU A 371 7.13 -4.02 13.89
C LEU A 371 5.82 -4.82 13.90
N PHE A 372 5.13 -4.96 12.76
CA PHE A 372 3.93 -5.80 12.69
C PHE A 372 4.23 -7.30 12.82
N ALA A 373 5.36 -7.77 12.31
CA ALA A 373 5.83 -9.14 12.52
C ALA A 373 6.05 -9.40 14.01
N MET A 374 6.76 -8.52 14.71
CA MET A 374 7.03 -8.63 16.13
C MET A 374 5.75 -8.52 16.97
N ALA A 375 4.86 -7.59 16.67
CA ALA A 375 3.58 -7.47 17.35
C ALA A 375 2.70 -8.72 17.17
N GLY A 376 2.74 -9.34 15.99
CA GLY A 376 2.09 -10.62 15.73
C GLY A 376 2.70 -11.75 16.57
N TRP A 377 4.03 -11.87 16.57
CA TRP A 377 4.74 -12.87 17.34
C TRP A 377 4.50 -12.74 18.86
N VAL A 378 4.55 -11.53 19.41
CA VAL A 378 4.20 -11.26 20.81
C VAL A 378 2.77 -11.70 21.10
N TYR A 379 1.82 -11.36 20.21
CA TYR A 379 0.42 -11.77 20.36
C TYR A 379 0.25 -13.30 20.35
N ASP A 380 0.95 -14.02 19.51
CA ASP A 380 0.89 -15.49 19.43
C ASP A 380 1.37 -16.15 20.73
N GLN A 381 2.30 -15.51 21.46
CA GLN A 381 2.82 -16.02 22.74
C GLN A 381 1.98 -15.59 23.96
N THR A 382 1.42 -14.38 23.93
CA THR A 382 0.77 -13.77 25.10
C THR A 382 -0.74 -13.70 25.02
N HIS A 383 -1.30 -13.89 23.82
CA HIS A 383 -2.72 -13.72 23.48
C HIS A 383 -3.31 -12.38 23.87
N THR A 384 -2.45 -11.34 24.06
CA THR A 384 -2.86 -9.97 24.33
C THR A 384 -2.05 -8.97 23.53
N ARG A 385 -2.67 -7.82 23.23
CA ARG A 385 -2.03 -6.65 22.57
C ARG A 385 -2.09 -5.43 23.47
N ASP A 386 -2.67 -5.58 24.66
CA ASP A 386 -2.83 -4.50 25.63
C ASP A 386 -1.48 -4.18 26.29
N ILE A 387 -0.93 -3.01 26.00
CA ILE A 387 0.41 -2.58 26.46
C ILE A 387 0.55 -2.63 27.98
N PRO A 388 -0.43 -2.12 28.79
CA PRO A 388 -0.36 -2.23 30.23
C PRO A 388 -0.20 -3.67 30.75
N SER A 389 -0.71 -4.65 30.02
CA SER A 389 -0.64 -6.08 30.39
C SER A 389 0.65 -6.77 29.93
N LEU A 390 1.51 -6.09 29.14
CA LEU A 390 2.72 -6.65 28.53
C LEU A 390 4.01 -6.27 29.30
N GLY A 391 3.96 -6.20 30.61
CA GLY A 391 5.14 -5.88 31.43
C GLY A 391 6.18 -7.01 31.50
N GLY A 392 7.48 -6.65 31.56
CA GLY A 392 8.58 -7.59 31.83
C GLY A 392 8.96 -8.56 30.71
N LEU A 393 8.52 -8.35 29.48
CA LEU A 393 8.77 -9.25 28.34
C LEU A 393 10.27 -9.41 28.01
N ALA A 394 11.07 -8.34 28.16
CA ALA A 394 12.51 -8.38 27.91
C ALA A 394 13.31 -9.39 28.77
N GLN A 395 12.71 -9.90 29.84
CA GLN A 395 13.32 -10.94 30.67
C GLN A 395 12.96 -12.37 30.19
N LYS A 396 11.95 -12.51 29.35
CA LYS A 396 11.40 -13.80 28.91
C LYS A 396 11.51 -14.02 27.40
N MET A 397 11.71 -12.97 26.64
CA MET A 397 11.90 -12.90 25.18
C MET A 397 13.18 -12.12 24.85
#